data_46df6ab9d376b9357f354f9b11b76e3b
#
_entry.id   46df6ab9d376b9357f354f9b11b76e3b
#
_cell.length_a   1.000
_cell.length_b   1.000
_cell.length_c   1.000
_cell.angle_alpha   90.00
_cell.angle_beta   90.00
_cell.angle_gamma   90.00
#
_symmetry.space_group_name_H-M   'P 1'
#
loop_
_entity.id
_entity.type
_entity.pdbx_description
1 polymer ?
#
loop_
_entity_poly.entity_id
_entity_poly.type
_entity_poly.pdbx_seq_one_letter_code
_entity_poly.pdbx_strand_id
1 'polypeptide(L)'
;RFLERNRIISGLSLGVVVVEASESSGSLATARFAMEQNREVFVVPGMANHLNYAGSHALLRDGARLVCSAKDVLEDLGLMSLEKEVKQKKFGFLNPAQSKIVEAMRSLGATADIDSLCEISKIDISELNQNLTLLLIQGVIKEEAGRYFLS
;
A
#
# COMPACT_ATOMS: atom_id res chain seq x y z
N ARG A 1 -6.47 -11.05 -29.34
CA ARG A 1 -6.22 -9.62 -28.95
C ARG A 1 -6.11 -9.41 -27.44
N PHE A 2 -6.99 -10.00 -26.61
CA PHE A 2 -6.89 -9.86 -25.14
C PHE A 2 -5.64 -10.54 -24.55
N LEU A 3 -5.29 -11.70 -25.03
CA LEU A 3 -4.10 -12.43 -24.60
C LEU A 3 -2.81 -11.71 -25.01
N GLU A 4 -2.75 -11.15 -26.22
CA GLU A 4 -1.59 -10.38 -26.69
C GLU A 4 -1.34 -9.14 -25.83
N ARG A 5 -2.41 -8.42 -25.45
CA ARG A 5 -2.32 -7.29 -24.53
C ARG A 5 -1.79 -7.72 -23.15
N ASN A 6 -2.24 -8.85 -22.61
CA ASN A 6 -1.82 -9.33 -21.29
C ASN A 6 -0.31 -9.63 -21.26
N ARG A 7 0.27 -10.10 -22.35
CA ARG A 7 1.72 -10.26 -22.49
C ARG A 7 2.48 -8.93 -22.40
N ILE A 8 1.90 -7.85 -22.91
CA ILE A 8 2.50 -6.51 -22.81
C ILE A 8 2.38 -5.99 -21.37
N ILE A 9 1.21 -6.17 -20.76
CA ILE A 9 0.99 -5.75 -19.37
C ILE A 9 1.99 -6.43 -18.43
N SER A 10 2.13 -7.74 -18.50
CA SER A 10 3.09 -8.49 -17.68
C SER A 10 4.54 -8.06 -17.95
N GLY A 11 4.90 -7.81 -19.21
CA GLY A 11 6.27 -7.40 -19.59
C GLY A 11 6.68 -6.03 -19.07
N LEU A 12 5.73 -5.10 -18.95
CA LEU A 12 5.95 -3.75 -18.44
C LEU A 12 5.88 -3.67 -16.90
N SER A 13 5.42 -4.72 -16.22
CA SER A 13 5.32 -4.76 -14.76
C SER A 13 6.57 -5.37 -14.13
N LEU A 14 6.84 -5.02 -12.88
CA LEU A 14 7.88 -5.67 -12.06
C LEU A 14 7.44 -7.05 -11.59
N GLY A 15 6.15 -7.22 -11.37
CA GLY A 15 5.52 -8.47 -10.98
C GLY A 15 4.01 -8.42 -11.15
N VAL A 16 3.35 -9.56 -11.04
CA VAL A 16 1.90 -9.71 -11.16
C VAL A 16 1.35 -10.30 -9.87
N VAL A 17 0.38 -9.63 -9.27
CA VAL A 17 -0.34 -10.13 -8.08
C VAL A 17 -1.67 -10.74 -8.50
N VAL A 18 -1.87 -12.01 -8.19
CA VAL A 18 -3.13 -12.73 -8.41
C VAL A 18 -3.86 -12.86 -7.07
N VAL A 19 -4.98 -12.15 -6.94
CA VAL A 19 -5.80 -12.17 -5.71
C VAL A 19 -6.71 -13.39 -5.69
N GLU A 20 -7.36 -13.67 -6.82
CA GLU A 20 -8.28 -14.80 -6.97
C GLU A 20 -8.28 -15.24 -8.44
N ALA A 21 -8.13 -16.52 -8.66
CA ALA A 21 -8.22 -17.11 -10.00
C ALA A 21 -8.75 -18.55 -9.94
N SER A 22 -9.85 -18.83 -10.63
CA SER A 22 -10.28 -20.19 -10.94
C SER A 22 -9.41 -20.79 -12.04
N GLU A 23 -9.48 -22.11 -12.25
CA GLU A 23 -8.69 -22.81 -13.29
C GLU A 23 -8.88 -22.25 -14.71
N SER A 24 -10.06 -21.70 -15.01
CA SER A 24 -10.39 -21.12 -16.31
C SER A 24 -10.20 -19.59 -16.36
N SER A 25 -9.65 -18.97 -15.34
CA SER A 25 -9.50 -17.50 -15.26
C SER A 25 -8.50 -16.97 -16.28
N GLY A 26 -8.88 -15.89 -16.97
CA GLY A 26 -7.98 -15.16 -17.87
C GLY A 26 -6.77 -14.52 -17.16
N SER A 27 -6.84 -14.29 -15.85
CA SER A 27 -5.70 -13.80 -15.05
C SER A 27 -4.53 -14.80 -15.00
N LEU A 28 -4.81 -16.09 -15.10
CA LEU A 28 -3.76 -17.11 -15.19
C LEU A 28 -2.89 -16.95 -16.44
N ALA A 29 -3.46 -16.53 -17.57
CA ALA A 29 -2.68 -16.26 -18.76
C ALA A 29 -1.69 -15.10 -18.53
N THR A 30 -2.11 -14.04 -17.83
CA THR A 30 -1.22 -12.93 -17.46
C THR A 30 -0.09 -13.38 -16.54
N ALA A 31 -0.42 -14.21 -15.53
CA ALA A 31 0.57 -14.77 -14.61
C ALA A 31 1.59 -15.67 -15.33
N ARG A 32 1.14 -16.53 -16.26
CA ARG A 32 2.02 -17.37 -17.07
C ARG A 32 2.95 -16.53 -17.96
N PHE A 33 2.44 -15.51 -18.64
CA PHE A 33 3.29 -14.57 -19.37
C PHE A 33 4.32 -13.88 -18.49
N ALA A 34 3.95 -13.51 -17.26
CA ALA A 34 4.89 -12.94 -16.30
C ALA A 34 6.02 -13.93 -15.98
N MET A 35 5.70 -15.20 -15.68
CA MET A 35 6.70 -16.26 -15.45
C MET A 35 7.62 -16.47 -16.66
N GLU A 36 7.05 -16.56 -17.88
CA GLU A 36 7.82 -16.70 -19.12
C GLU A 36 8.76 -15.52 -19.39
N GLN A 37 8.41 -14.34 -18.87
CA GLN A 37 9.18 -13.09 -19.01
C GLN A 37 10.12 -12.86 -17.82
N ASN A 38 10.33 -13.84 -16.94
CA ASN A 38 11.11 -13.71 -15.70
C ASN A 38 10.63 -12.56 -14.81
N ARG A 39 9.33 -12.35 -14.73
CA ARG A 39 8.69 -11.43 -13.78
C ARG A 39 8.21 -12.19 -12.57
N GLU A 40 8.25 -11.56 -11.41
CA GLU A 40 7.73 -12.15 -10.18
C GLU A 40 6.22 -12.35 -10.27
N VAL A 41 5.73 -13.48 -9.76
CA VAL A 41 4.31 -13.75 -9.63
C VAL A 41 3.98 -13.99 -8.16
N PHE A 42 3.05 -13.20 -7.66
CA PHE A 42 2.57 -13.23 -6.29
C PHE A 42 1.13 -13.73 -6.25
N VAL A 43 0.79 -14.47 -5.24
CA VAL A 43 -0.55 -15.00 -5.05
C VAL A 43 -1.03 -14.74 -3.63
N VAL A 44 -2.21 -14.14 -3.52
CA VAL A 44 -2.90 -13.98 -2.24
C VAL A 44 -3.56 -15.33 -1.89
N PRO A 45 -3.30 -15.89 -0.68
CA PRO A 45 -3.87 -17.17 -0.29
C PRO A 45 -5.39 -17.06 -0.14
N GLY A 46 -6.09 -18.11 -0.54
CA GLY A 46 -7.54 -18.25 -0.41
C GLY A 46 -7.94 -19.60 0.18
N MET A 47 -9.25 -19.83 0.28
CA MET A 47 -9.79 -21.06 0.87
C MET A 47 -9.39 -22.27 0.03
N ALA A 48 -8.75 -23.27 0.64
CA ALA A 48 -8.19 -24.43 -0.04
C ALA A 48 -9.20 -25.22 -0.91
N ASN A 49 -10.43 -25.33 -0.46
CA ASN A 49 -11.48 -26.11 -1.13
C ASN A 49 -12.43 -25.24 -1.99
N HIS A 50 -12.11 -23.98 -2.22
CA HIS A 50 -12.98 -23.10 -3.00
C HIS A 50 -12.51 -23.02 -4.45
N LEU A 51 -13.42 -23.32 -5.39
CA LEU A 51 -13.12 -23.41 -6.83
C LEU A 51 -12.51 -22.13 -7.42
N ASN A 52 -12.86 -20.98 -6.89
CA ASN A 52 -12.32 -19.70 -7.36
C ASN A 52 -10.83 -19.54 -7.10
N TYR A 53 -10.24 -20.31 -6.18
CA TYR A 53 -8.81 -20.26 -5.85
C TYR A 53 -8.00 -21.41 -6.45
N ALA A 54 -8.65 -22.35 -7.14
CA ALA A 54 -7.96 -23.52 -7.68
C ALA A 54 -6.81 -23.14 -8.62
N GLY A 55 -7.01 -22.14 -9.49
CA GLY A 55 -5.97 -21.64 -10.38
C GLY A 55 -4.88 -20.87 -9.63
N SER A 56 -5.25 -20.07 -8.59
CA SER A 56 -4.29 -19.40 -7.71
C SER A 56 -3.39 -20.40 -6.99
N HIS A 57 -3.96 -21.49 -6.47
CA HIS A 57 -3.21 -22.55 -5.80
C HIS A 57 -2.29 -23.31 -6.77
N ALA A 58 -2.71 -23.49 -8.03
CA ALA A 58 -1.85 -24.08 -9.05
C ALA A 58 -0.60 -23.19 -9.29
N LEU A 59 -0.77 -21.87 -9.40
CA LEU A 59 0.36 -20.94 -9.54
C LEU A 59 1.34 -21.02 -8.36
N LEU A 60 0.85 -21.17 -7.12
CA LEU A 60 1.71 -21.38 -5.95
C LEU A 60 2.55 -22.67 -6.07
N ARG A 61 1.95 -23.73 -6.56
CA ARG A 61 2.66 -25.00 -6.80
C ARG A 61 3.65 -24.92 -7.95
N ASP A 62 3.42 -24.03 -8.91
CA ASP A 62 4.31 -23.75 -10.04
C ASP A 62 5.44 -22.76 -9.67
N GLY A 63 5.49 -22.30 -8.40
CA GLY A 63 6.59 -21.49 -7.87
C GLY A 63 6.26 -20.02 -7.68
N ALA A 64 5.00 -19.59 -7.84
CA ALA A 64 4.59 -18.24 -7.47
C ALA A 64 4.73 -18.02 -5.95
N ARG A 65 5.03 -16.80 -5.54
CA ARG A 65 5.21 -16.45 -4.13
C ARG A 65 3.89 -16.15 -3.45
N LEU A 66 3.70 -16.71 -2.25
CA LEU A 66 2.56 -16.39 -1.41
C LEU A 66 2.79 -15.05 -0.73
N VAL A 67 1.80 -14.14 -0.81
CA VAL A 67 1.83 -12.83 -0.14
C VAL A 67 0.51 -12.57 0.58
N CYS A 68 0.61 -12.00 1.77
CA CYS A 68 -0.55 -11.63 2.60
C CYS A 68 -0.73 -10.11 2.70
N SER A 69 0.26 -9.33 2.28
CA SER A 69 0.26 -7.87 2.37
C SER A 69 1.03 -7.24 1.22
N ALA A 70 0.80 -5.94 0.99
CA ALA A 70 1.60 -5.15 0.06
C ALA A 70 3.09 -5.08 0.49
N LYS A 71 3.36 -5.18 1.79
CA LYS A 71 4.71 -5.19 2.33
C LYS A 71 5.50 -6.40 1.83
N ASP A 72 4.89 -7.58 1.81
CA ASP A 72 5.53 -8.81 1.33
C ASP A 72 5.94 -8.65 -0.15
N VAL A 73 5.06 -8.05 -0.97
CA VAL A 73 5.37 -7.76 -2.39
C VAL A 73 6.55 -6.81 -2.52
N LEU A 74 6.58 -5.73 -1.73
CA LEU A 74 7.68 -4.74 -1.78
C LEU A 74 9.00 -5.32 -1.29
N GLU A 75 8.95 -6.20 -0.27
CA GLU A 75 10.12 -6.89 0.26
C GLU A 75 10.71 -7.83 -0.79
N ASP A 76 9.88 -8.68 -1.38
CA ASP A 76 10.28 -9.64 -2.42
C ASP A 76 10.80 -8.97 -3.69
N LEU A 77 10.28 -7.79 -4.04
CA LEU A 77 10.78 -6.98 -5.15
C LEU A 77 12.02 -6.15 -4.80
N GLY A 78 12.49 -6.18 -3.54
CA GLY A 78 13.62 -5.36 -3.08
C GLY A 78 13.33 -3.86 -3.01
N LEU A 79 12.05 -3.47 -2.94
CA LEU A 79 11.59 -2.06 -3.00
C LEU A 79 11.36 -1.42 -1.62
N MET A 80 11.69 -2.11 -0.52
CA MET A 80 11.48 -1.59 0.84
C MET A 80 12.22 -0.29 1.14
N SER A 81 13.36 -0.05 0.47
CA SER A 81 14.09 1.22 0.59
C SER A 81 13.31 2.39 0.01
N LEU A 82 12.56 2.18 -1.09
CA LEU A 82 11.75 3.23 -1.71
C LEU A 82 10.58 3.67 -0.81
N GLU A 83 10.01 2.77 -0.03
CA GLU A 83 8.97 3.12 0.95
C GLU A 83 9.50 4.07 2.03
N LYS A 84 10.73 3.83 2.50
CA LYS A 84 11.40 4.71 3.47
C LYS A 84 11.71 6.08 2.86
N GLU A 85 12.19 6.11 1.61
CA GLU A 85 12.47 7.38 0.90
C GLU A 85 11.20 8.17 0.60
N VAL A 86 10.11 7.51 0.20
CA VAL A 86 8.82 8.16 -0.04
C VAL A 86 8.24 8.71 1.27
N LYS A 87 8.33 7.95 2.37
CA LYS A 87 7.95 8.43 3.70
C LYS A 87 8.82 9.61 4.14
N GLN A 88 10.14 9.53 3.97
CA GLN A 88 11.04 10.65 4.28
C GLN A 88 10.76 11.88 3.41
N LYS A 89 10.47 11.74 2.13
CA LYS A 89 10.09 12.86 1.26
C LYS A 89 8.75 13.48 1.65
N LYS A 90 7.73 12.69 2.02
CA LYS A 90 6.46 13.22 2.54
C LYS A 90 6.64 14.03 3.83
N PHE A 91 7.54 13.62 4.71
CA PHE A 91 7.77 14.27 6.00
C PHE A 91 8.96 15.25 6.00
N GLY A 92 9.83 15.23 4.99
CA GLY A 92 11.03 16.06 4.90
C GLY A 92 10.76 17.55 4.64
N PHE A 93 9.55 17.93 4.31
CA PHE A 93 9.12 19.32 4.08
C PHE A 93 8.26 19.88 5.23
N LEU A 94 8.15 19.18 6.34
CA LEU A 94 7.35 19.64 7.47
C LEU A 94 8.11 20.74 8.24
N ASN A 95 7.41 21.82 8.56
CA ASN A 95 7.93 22.81 9.51
C ASN A 95 7.94 22.23 10.95
N PRO A 96 8.61 22.88 11.90
CA PRO A 96 8.71 22.36 13.29
C PRO A 96 7.35 22.13 13.96
N ALA A 97 6.34 22.95 13.69
CA ALA A 97 5.00 22.79 14.23
C ALA A 97 4.29 21.55 13.62
N GLN A 98 4.38 21.41 12.31
CA GLN A 98 3.84 20.25 11.60
C GLN A 98 4.49 18.93 12.07
N SER A 99 5.78 18.93 12.31
CA SER A 99 6.51 17.75 12.83
C SER A 99 6.00 17.35 14.21
N LYS A 100 5.76 18.31 15.11
CA LYS A 100 5.17 18.06 16.43
C LYS A 100 3.74 17.48 16.34
N ILE A 101 2.92 18.00 15.42
CA ILE A 101 1.56 17.50 15.20
C ILE A 101 1.59 16.04 14.73
N VAL A 102 2.44 15.72 13.74
CA VAL A 102 2.59 14.36 13.23
C VAL A 102 3.11 13.40 14.32
N GLU A 103 4.02 13.85 15.17
CA GLU A 103 4.56 13.07 16.29
C GLU A 103 3.46 12.83 17.36
N ALA A 104 2.66 13.85 17.69
CA ALA A 104 1.52 13.71 18.57
C ALA A 104 0.50 12.70 18.02
N MET A 105 0.18 12.76 16.72
CA MET A 105 -0.70 11.80 16.06
C MET A 105 -0.16 10.36 16.15
N ARG A 106 1.15 10.17 15.97
CA ARG A 106 1.78 8.83 16.11
C ARG A 106 1.67 8.29 17.53
N SER A 107 1.82 9.14 18.53
CA SER A 107 1.69 8.74 19.95
C SER A 107 0.25 8.34 20.32
N LEU A 108 -0.74 8.90 19.63
CA LEU A 108 -2.17 8.60 19.77
C LEU A 108 -2.66 7.41 18.93
N GLY A 109 -1.77 6.68 18.25
CA GLY A 109 -2.14 5.55 17.42
C GLY A 109 -2.59 5.93 16.01
N ALA A 110 -2.03 7.01 15.47
CA ALA A 110 -2.25 7.55 14.12
C ALA A 110 -3.63 8.17 13.87
N THR A 111 -4.48 8.28 14.91
CA THR A 111 -5.81 8.91 14.85
C THR A 111 -5.95 9.87 16.01
N ALA A 112 -6.40 11.10 15.76
CA ALA A 112 -6.56 12.12 16.80
C ALA A 112 -7.70 13.10 16.50
N ASP A 113 -8.30 13.65 17.54
CA ASP A 113 -9.13 14.84 17.50
C ASP A 113 -8.31 16.11 17.82
N ILE A 114 -8.91 17.28 17.59
CA ILE A 114 -8.25 18.57 17.78
C ILE A 114 -7.82 18.78 19.25
N ASP A 115 -8.66 18.39 20.20
CA ASP A 115 -8.41 18.63 21.62
C ASP A 115 -7.19 17.82 22.10
N SER A 116 -7.14 16.54 21.75
CA SER A 116 -6.00 15.65 22.04
C SER A 116 -4.72 16.14 21.37
N LEU A 117 -4.82 16.68 20.14
CA LEU A 117 -3.66 17.25 19.45
C LEU A 117 -3.16 18.51 20.10
N CYS A 118 -4.04 19.42 20.56
CA CYS A 118 -3.66 20.61 21.32
C CYS A 118 -2.92 20.23 22.60
N GLU A 119 -3.47 19.28 23.35
CA GLU A 119 -2.92 18.86 24.64
C GLU A 119 -1.51 18.26 24.50
N ILE A 120 -1.30 17.38 23.53
CA ILE A 120 -0.03 16.65 23.37
C ILE A 120 1.02 17.52 22.65
N SER A 121 0.63 18.22 21.57
CA SER A 121 1.56 19.05 20.80
C SER A 121 1.98 20.34 21.50
N LYS A 122 1.14 20.80 22.45
CA LYS A 122 1.26 22.10 23.14
C LYS A 122 1.32 23.28 22.17
N ILE A 123 0.64 23.15 21.03
CA ILE A 123 0.50 24.19 20.00
C ILE A 123 -0.84 24.90 20.24
N ASP A 124 -0.86 26.22 20.10
CA ASP A 124 -2.09 27.01 20.17
C ASP A 124 -3.09 26.56 19.10
N ILE A 125 -4.38 26.60 19.44
CA ILE A 125 -5.46 26.09 18.58
C ILE A 125 -5.51 26.79 17.20
N SER A 126 -5.16 28.06 17.13
CA SER A 126 -5.12 28.83 15.88
C SER A 126 -3.98 28.34 14.99
N GLU A 127 -2.77 28.18 15.55
CA GLU A 127 -1.60 27.65 14.86
C GLU A 127 -1.80 26.16 14.48
N LEU A 128 -2.45 25.38 15.35
CA LEU A 128 -2.77 23.98 15.09
C LEU A 128 -3.68 23.85 13.86
N ASN A 129 -4.80 24.61 13.80
CA ASN A 129 -5.73 24.58 12.68
C ASN A 129 -5.09 24.97 11.35
N GLN A 130 -4.22 26.00 11.34
CA GLN A 130 -3.47 26.38 10.15
C GLN A 130 -2.56 25.25 9.66
N ASN A 131 -1.82 24.61 10.56
CA ASN A 131 -0.93 23.52 10.21
C ASN A 131 -1.66 22.24 9.83
N LEU A 132 -2.80 21.92 10.46
CA LEU A 132 -3.67 20.79 10.05
C LEU A 132 -4.18 20.99 8.62
N THR A 133 -4.64 22.20 8.28
CA THR A 133 -5.07 22.53 6.92
C THR A 133 -3.95 22.32 5.90
N LEU A 134 -2.73 22.76 6.21
CA LEU A 134 -1.57 22.55 5.33
C LEU A 134 -1.22 21.06 5.19
N LEU A 135 -1.26 20.30 6.28
CA LEU A 135 -1.01 18.86 6.27
C LEU A 135 -2.08 18.08 5.47
N LEU A 136 -3.34 18.54 5.49
CA LEU A 136 -4.42 18.00 4.64
C LEU A 136 -4.12 18.25 3.15
N ILE A 137 -3.77 19.49 2.78
CA ILE A 137 -3.43 19.88 1.41
C ILE A 137 -2.20 19.09 0.91
N GLN A 138 -1.22 18.88 1.78
CA GLN A 138 -0.01 18.09 1.47
C GLN A 138 -0.28 16.58 1.40
N GLY A 139 -1.48 16.12 1.76
CA GLY A 139 -1.86 14.71 1.79
C GLY A 139 -1.10 13.89 2.84
N VAL A 140 -0.57 14.55 3.88
CA VAL A 140 0.10 13.92 5.02
C VAL A 140 -0.90 13.33 5.99
N ILE A 141 -2.04 14.02 6.15
CA ILE A 141 -3.18 13.57 6.97
C ILE A 141 -4.47 13.59 6.16
N LYS A 142 -5.48 12.90 6.66
CA LYS A 142 -6.86 12.94 6.18
C LYS A 142 -7.78 13.31 7.32
N GLU A 143 -8.93 13.88 7.01
CA GLU A 143 -9.99 14.18 7.97
C GLU A 143 -11.25 13.39 7.61
N GLU A 144 -11.80 12.70 8.58
CA GLU A 144 -13.08 11.99 8.46
C GLU A 144 -13.85 12.15 9.76
N ALA A 145 -15.07 12.67 9.66
CA ALA A 145 -15.98 12.86 10.80
C ALA A 145 -15.36 13.63 11.99
N GLY A 146 -14.57 14.68 11.73
CA GLY A 146 -13.93 15.49 12.75
C GLY A 146 -12.71 14.85 13.42
N ARG A 147 -12.20 13.75 12.88
CA ARG A 147 -10.95 13.10 13.30
C ARG A 147 -9.92 13.15 12.21
N TYR A 148 -8.68 13.28 12.59
CA TYR A 148 -7.52 13.32 11.70
C TYR A 148 -6.78 11.98 11.73
N PHE A 149 -6.37 11.52 10.54
CA PHE A 149 -5.67 10.25 10.33
C PHE A 149 -4.37 10.50 9.57
N LEU A 150 -3.31 9.81 9.94
CA LEU A 150 -2.08 9.79 9.13
C LEU A 150 -2.30 8.99 7.84
N SER A 151 -1.89 9.56 6.69
CA SER A 151 -2.04 8.96 5.35
C SER A 151 -0.96 7.95 5.03
#